data_bf5d45997a4e44da485d1cba136f495b
#
_entry.id   bf5d45997a4e44da485d1cba136f495b
#
_cell.length_a   1.000
_cell.length_b   1.000
_cell.length_c   1.000
_cell.angle_alpha   90.00
_cell.angle_beta   90.00
_cell.angle_gamma   90.00
#
_symmetry.space_group_name_H-M   'P 1'
#
loop_
_entity.id
_entity.type
_entity.pdbx_description
1 polymer ?
#
loop_
_entity_poly.entity_id
_entity_poly.type
_entity_poly.pdbx_seq_one_letter_code
_entity_poly.pdbx_strand_id
1 'polypeptide(L)'
;MKTYKYITLAALALGFAACTQDDDFAPQQEDIVKIASANIATEVQTRVNTLADGTKWENTDQILLVNNSRDNKNSGTYTYNDNAWNLTNGIVLYASGTNGFTAYYPAVVDFTLPTDQSDEAKIKSADRMTATADGVAKGEAVALSFERENAMVTITPSFNTEFGDDATISSLQIAGITPYHPADAEDYKAIIAPSTTGFEVSVKVKVGEAEQTLTANTTTAIEAGKHYTFNLTVGKTAVGITSVSVNDWTEKPVTGVETEQEAFVYNPATNTYEVHLSRGMQAAIDAAELTGTAENPATVTLLADMEVEGTPNEYGDIEQDILVDGGVIVLDLNGHTLKTANTSNNCLVYLRNGATLIIDDSSEEKSGKMITYDKTSDVIQANNGKLVINDGTFEGTYVIRGMDNNSTIEINGGTFIGTNSAMYAQSSILTITGGTFTADGHALYFTSRGKPTITGGSFSGGKYDIGTSGLTEFLSYNEETGEGPTFPGGLSIAGTTNNLNALLATGAAYYDANGNQLALENDATTCEGDVTVKKENE
;
A
#
# COMPACT_ATOMS: atom_id res chain seq x y z
N MET A 1 20.20 56.49 -8.55
CA MET A 1 18.86 57.05 -8.37
C MET A 1 17.87 55.91 -8.47
N LYS A 2 17.37 55.41 -7.36
CA LYS A 2 16.30 54.40 -7.31
C LYS A 2 15.18 54.98 -6.47
N THR A 3 14.08 55.25 -7.12
CA THR A 3 12.87 55.86 -6.54
C THR A 3 12.00 54.73 -5.95
N TYR A 4 11.79 54.77 -4.65
CA TYR A 4 10.79 53.94 -3.96
C TYR A 4 9.44 54.64 -4.04
N LYS A 5 8.43 53.93 -4.56
CA LYS A 5 7.04 54.36 -4.52
C LYS A 5 6.39 53.81 -3.26
N TYR A 6 6.05 54.68 -2.34
CA TYR A 6 5.18 54.39 -1.20
C TYR A 6 3.73 54.45 -1.69
N ILE A 7 2.96 53.35 -1.47
CA ILE A 7 1.52 53.36 -1.61
C ILE A 7 0.94 53.68 -0.23
N THR A 8 0.37 54.84 -0.14
CA THR A 8 -0.36 55.34 1.04
C THR A 8 -1.73 54.70 1.11
N LEU A 9 -2.00 54.00 2.21
CA LEU A 9 -3.31 53.47 2.57
C LEU A 9 -4.16 54.66 3.08
N ALA A 10 -5.18 55.09 2.34
CA ALA A 10 -6.12 56.11 2.77
C ALA A 10 -7.17 55.49 3.72
N ALA A 11 -7.05 55.77 5.00
CA ALA A 11 -8.08 55.53 5.98
C ALA A 11 -9.22 56.55 5.79
N LEU A 12 -10.40 56.09 5.40
CA LEU A 12 -11.61 56.92 5.32
C LEU A 12 -12.22 57.04 6.73
N ALA A 13 -11.87 58.10 7.42
CA ALA A 13 -12.52 58.52 8.67
C ALA A 13 -13.82 59.27 8.34
N LEU A 14 -14.97 58.60 8.49
CA LEU A 14 -16.26 59.27 8.53
C LEU A 14 -16.48 59.81 9.95
N GLY A 15 -16.32 61.13 10.11
CA GLY A 15 -16.68 61.85 11.32
C GLY A 15 -18.21 61.93 11.44
N PHE A 16 -18.77 61.39 12.51
CA PHE A 16 -20.12 61.73 12.96
C PHE A 16 -20.03 62.78 14.05
N ALA A 17 -20.62 63.96 13.77
CA ALA A 17 -20.81 65.03 14.73
C ALA A 17 -21.92 64.64 15.73
N ALA A 18 -21.64 64.93 17.00
CA ALA A 18 -22.47 64.66 18.14
C ALA A 18 -23.84 65.39 18.08
N CYS A 19 -24.93 64.68 18.44
CA CYS A 19 -26.05 65.26 19.14
C CYS A 19 -26.68 64.20 20.08
N THR A 20 -26.41 64.44 21.34
CA THR A 20 -27.22 64.24 22.58
C THR A 20 -28.25 63.14 22.71
N GLN A 21 -27.96 62.28 23.70
CA GLN A 21 -28.91 61.60 24.65
C GLN A 21 -29.80 60.50 24.12
N ASP A 22 -29.59 59.35 24.76
CA ASP A 22 -30.30 58.09 24.70
C ASP A 22 -29.83 57.11 23.64
N ASP A 23 -28.54 56.68 23.71
CA ASP A 23 -27.99 55.55 22.96
C ASP A 23 -27.22 54.58 23.86
N ASP A 24 -27.93 53.87 24.72
CA ASP A 24 -27.37 52.76 25.50
C ASP A 24 -27.53 51.40 24.83
N PHE A 25 -27.65 51.31 23.49
CA PHE A 25 -27.90 50.03 22.80
C PHE A 25 -27.15 49.80 21.47
N ALA A 26 -26.08 50.53 21.20
CA ALA A 26 -25.20 50.05 20.12
C ALA A 26 -24.21 49.04 20.70
N PRO A 27 -24.21 47.75 20.25
CA PRO A 27 -23.26 46.76 20.74
C PRO A 27 -21.85 47.27 20.44
N GLN A 28 -21.00 47.32 21.48
CA GLN A 28 -19.61 47.65 21.32
C GLN A 28 -18.99 46.62 20.41
N GLN A 29 -18.08 47.00 19.52
CA GLN A 29 -17.43 46.10 18.58
C GLN A 29 -16.70 44.93 19.29
N GLU A 30 -16.34 45.09 20.56
CA GLU A 30 -15.74 44.09 21.44
C GLU A 30 -16.72 43.03 21.94
N ASP A 31 -18.05 43.27 21.83
CA ASP A 31 -19.08 42.30 22.22
C ASP A 31 -19.46 41.32 21.11
N ILE A 32 -19.03 41.57 19.87
CA ILE A 32 -19.30 40.70 18.73
C ILE A 32 -18.33 39.52 18.75
N VAL A 33 -18.87 38.31 18.65
CA VAL A 33 -18.11 37.08 18.64
C VAL A 33 -17.26 36.98 17.39
N LYS A 34 -15.99 36.65 17.58
CA LYS A 34 -15.03 36.34 16.49
C LYS A 34 -14.73 34.87 16.45
N ILE A 35 -14.53 34.31 15.26
CA ILE A 35 -14.09 32.94 15.05
C ILE A 35 -12.58 32.96 14.83
N ALA A 36 -11.83 32.27 15.70
CA ALA A 36 -10.38 32.12 15.59
C ALA A 36 -10.00 31.07 14.56
N SER A 37 -10.71 29.94 14.58
CA SER A 37 -10.54 28.82 13.66
C SER A 37 -11.82 28.03 13.55
N ALA A 38 -12.02 27.39 12.40
CA ALA A 38 -13.03 26.38 12.20
C ALA A 38 -12.36 25.24 11.44
N ASN A 39 -12.15 24.13 12.12
CA ASN A 39 -11.51 22.94 11.56
C ASN A 39 -12.57 21.85 11.42
N ILE A 40 -12.38 20.94 10.50
CA ILE A 40 -13.18 19.72 10.42
C ILE A 40 -12.40 18.65 11.17
N ALA A 41 -13.06 17.96 12.10
CA ALA A 41 -12.45 17.02 13.03
C ALA A 41 -11.79 15.86 12.29
N THR A 42 -10.49 15.97 12.11
CA THR A 42 -9.57 14.92 11.71
C THR A 42 -8.18 15.36 12.16
N GLU A 43 -7.30 14.45 12.50
CA GLU A 43 -6.02 14.73 13.16
C GLU A 43 -5.03 15.63 12.39
N VAL A 44 -5.33 16.08 11.17
CA VAL A 44 -4.47 16.99 10.40
C VAL A 44 -5.30 18.08 9.72
N GLN A 45 -4.92 19.33 9.96
CA GLN A 45 -5.53 20.58 9.43
C GLN A 45 -5.76 20.54 7.92
N THR A 46 -6.96 20.87 7.43
CA THR A 46 -7.20 21.67 6.22
C THR A 46 -8.64 21.59 5.67
N ARG A 47 -9.12 22.57 5.01
CA ARG A 47 -10.18 23.03 4.05
C ARG A 47 -11.33 22.07 3.60
N VAL A 48 -12.55 22.56 3.35
CA VAL A 48 -13.71 21.80 2.82
C VAL A 48 -13.82 21.90 1.31
N ASN A 49 -13.65 20.77 0.63
CA ASN A 49 -14.25 20.49 -0.65
C ASN A 49 -14.92 19.12 -0.57
N THR A 50 -16.22 19.08 -0.54
CA THR A 50 -17.04 17.86 -0.34
C THR A 50 -16.77 16.77 -1.38
N LEU A 51 -16.29 17.12 -2.56
CA LEU A 51 -16.16 16.22 -3.70
C LEU A 51 -14.72 15.77 -3.98
N ALA A 52 -13.75 16.59 -3.64
CA ALA A 52 -12.34 16.30 -3.94
C ALA A 52 -11.50 16.14 -2.69
N ASP A 53 -11.71 16.94 -1.65
CA ASP A 53 -10.78 17.09 -0.54
C ASP A 53 -11.42 17.10 0.85
N GLY A 54 -12.72 17.02 0.97
CA GLY A 54 -13.51 16.91 2.21
C GLY A 54 -13.10 17.70 3.45
N THR A 55 -11.96 18.38 3.45
CA THR A 55 -11.33 18.96 4.64
C THR A 55 -11.00 20.45 4.57
N LYS A 56 -11.38 21.14 3.47
CA LYS A 56 -11.00 22.55 3.26
C LYS A 56 -12.20 23.45 3.06
N TRP A 57 -12.23 24.59 3.77
CA TRP A 57 -13.20 25.67 3.52
C TRP A 57 -12.86 26.40 2.21
N GLU A 58 -13.87 26.62 1.39
CA GLU A 58 -13.74 27.43 0.18
C GLU A 58 -14.25 28.86 0.42
N ASN A 59 -13.72 29.82 -0.34
CA ASN A 59 -14.27 31.17 -0.31
C ASN A 59 -15.77 31.12 -0.62
N THR A 60 -16.54 31.85 0.16
CA THR A 60 -18.02 31.87 0.18
C THR A 60 -18.71 30.76 1.00
N ASP A 61 -17.99 29.78 1.54
CA ASP A 61 -18.60 28.86 2.51
C ASP A 61 -19.17 29.62 3.70
N GLN A 62 -20.31 29.13 4.19
CA GLN A 62 -21.05 29.79 5.27
C GLN A 62 -21.34 28.82 6.40
N ILE A 63 -21.12 29.28 7.64
CA ILE A 63 -21.56 28.60 8.85
C ILE A 63 -22.52 29.51 9.63
N LEU A 64 -23.48 28.88 10.30
CA LEU A 64 -24.32 29.54 11.27
C LEU A 64 -23.75 29.32 12.67
N LEU A 65 -23.39 30.37 13.38
CA LEU A 65 -22.97 30.31 14.78
C LEU A 65 -24.12 30.77 15.70
N VAL A 66 -24.42 29.96 16.72
CA VAL A 66 -25.46 30.21 17.73
C VAL A 66 -24.80 30.30 19.10
N ASN A 67 -25.03 31.37 19.84
CA ASN A 67 -24.63 31.47 21.25
C ASN A 67 -25.76 30.87 22.12
N ASN A 68 -25.50 29.72 22.74
CA ASN A 68 -26.44 28.99 23.58
C ASN A 68 -26.60 29.58 24.99
N SER A 69 -25.69 30.49 25.39
CA SER A 69 -25.67 31.11 26.73
C SER A 69 -26.50 32.40 26.80
N ARG A 70 -27.24 32.72 25.75
CA ARG A 70 -28.14 33.89 25.72
C ARG A 70 -29.60 33.43 25.60
N ASP A 71 -30.48 34.06 26.39
CA ASP A 71 -31.90 33.70 26.48
C ASP A 71 -32.67 33.80 25.14
N ASN A 72 -32.25 34.65 24.22
CA ASN A 72 -32.79 34.77 22.88
C ASN A 72 -31.81 34.28 21.84
N LYS A 73 -31.55 32.98 21.82
CA LYS A 73 -30.57 32.30 20.90
C LYS A 73 -30.03 33.23 19.83
N ASN A 74 -28.98 33.92 20.18
CA ASN A 74 -28.33 34.95 19.38
C ASN A 74 -27.49 34.23 18.32
N SER A 75 -27.78 34.45 17.05
CA SER A 75 -27.14 33.71 15.94
C SER A 75 -26.78 34.63 14.80
N GLY A 76 -25.72 34.22 14.06
CA GLY A 76 -25.27 34.93 12.88
C GLY A 76 -24.54 34.01 11.91
N THR A 77 -24.60 34.38 10.63
CA THR A 77 -23.91 33.70 9.56
C THR A 77 -22.52 34.29 9.36
N TYR A 78 -21.51 33.44 9.42
CA TYR A 78 -20.12 33.79 9.10
C TYR A 78 -19.78 33.19 7.74
N THR A 79 -19.15 34.00 6.90
CA THR A 79 -18.67 33.59 5.57
C THR A 79 -17.15 33.52 5.58
N TYR A 80 -16.63 32.43 5.04
CA TYR A 80 -15.18 32.24 4.87
C TYR A 80 -14.69 32.96 3.63
N ASN A 81 -13.73 33.86 3.80
CA ASN A 81 -13.03 34.55 2.71
C ASN A 81 -11.59 34.86 3.16
N ASP A 82 -10.65 34.66 2.25
CA ASP A 82 -9.23 35.03 2.45
C ASP A 82 -8.63 34.49 3.78
N ASN A 83 -8.94 33.23 4.10
CA ASN A 83 -8.52 32.53 5.33
C ASN A 83 -9.08 33.12 6.63
N ALA A 84 -10.20 33.84 6.57
CA ALA A 84 -10.87 34.40 7.74
C ALA A 84 -12.39 34.20 7.68
N TRP A 85 -12.99 34.03 8.86
CA TRP A 85 -14.43 33.97 9.05
C TRP A 85 -14.97 35.38 9.40
N ASN A 86 -15.81 35.91 8.56
CA ASN A 86 -16.38 37.25 8.73
C ASN A 86 -17.89 37.14 8.93
N LEU A 87 -18.43 37.81 9.96
CA LEU A 87 -19.86 37.94 10.18
C LEU A 87 -20.49 38.69 9.01
N THR A 88 -21.38 38.03 8.27
CA THR A 88 -22.01 38.59 7.06
C THR A 88 -23.53 38.80 7.23
N ASN A 89 -24.16 38.10 8.16
CA ASN A 89 -25.59 38.28 8.44
C ASN A 89 -25.90 37.95 9.90
N GLY A 90 -26.87 38.65 10.48
CA GLY A 90 -27.21 38.54 11.89
C GLY A 90 -26.22 39.18 12.83
N ILE A 91 -26.28 38.80 14.11
CA ILE A 91 -25.35 39.26 15.13
C ILE A 91 -25.14 38.19 16.19
N VAL A 92 -23.92 37.93 16.60
CA VAL A 92 -23.58 37.01 17.70
C VAL A 92 -22.81 37.78 18.75
N LEU A 93 -23.40 37.94 19.93
CA LEU A 93 -22.83 38.68 21.06
C LEU A 93 -22.43 37.72 22.19
N TYR A 94 -21.37 38.03 22.92
CA TYR A 94 -21.04 37.36 24.16
C TYR A 94 -22.08 37.60 25.26
N ALA A 95 -22.36 36.63 26.10
CA ALA A 95 -22.96 36.80 27.39
C ALA A 95 -21.94 37.33 28.42
N SER A 96 -22.39 37.78 29.59
CA SER A 96 -21.53 38.39 30.61
C SER A 96 -20.56 37.43 31.33
N GLY A 97 -20.70 36.14 31.12
CA GLY A 97 -19.84 35.09 31.69
C GLY A 97 -19.17 34.23 30.61
N THR A 98 -19.00 32.96 30.92
CA THR A 98 -18.58 31.96 29.94
C THR A 98 -19.71 31.64 28.97
N ASN A 99 -19.36 31.39 27.71
CA ASN A 99 -20.28 31.16 26.62
C ASN A 99 -20.14 29.75 26.07
N GLY A 100 -21.28 29.15 25.69
CA GLY A 100 -21.34 27.95 24.90
C GLY A 100 -21.88 28.28 23.50
N PHE A 101 -21.24 27.74 22.48
CA PHE A 101 -21.61 27.97 21.08
C PHE A 101 -21.92 26.64 20.39
N THR A 102 -22.84 26.68 19.43
CA THR A 102 -23.02 25.62 18.44
C THR A 102 -22.91 26.23 17.05
N ALA A 103 -22.16 25.60 16.18
CA ALA A 103 -22.02 26.01 14.78
C ALA A 103 -22.54 24.92 13.86
N TYR A 104 -23.10 25.34 12.73
CA TYR A 104 -23.72 24.46 11.74
C TYR A 104 -23.21 24.77 10.33
N TYR A 105 -22.92 23.72 9.58
CA TYR A 105 -22.71 23.75 8.13
C TYR A 105 -23.63 22.73 7.47
N PRO A 106 -24.36 23.02 6.39
CA PRO A 106 -24.63 24.36 5.88
C PRO A 106 -25.24 25.28 6.95
N ALA A 107 -25.24 26.59 6.72
CA ALA A 107 -25.60 27.63 7.69
C ALA A 107 -27.10 27.64 8.08
N VAL A 108 -27.63 26.49 8.47
CA VAL A 108 -29.04 26.31 8.90
C VAL A 108 -29.13 25.45 10.15
N VAL A 109 -30.11 25.70 11.04
CA VAL A 109 -30.36 24.86 12.23
C VAL A 109 -31.16 23.62 11.81
N ASP A 110 -32.31 23.85 11.19
CA ASP A 110 -33.21 22.78 10.74
C ASP A 110 -32.71 22.23 9.40
N PHE A 111 -32.07 21.05 9.44
CA PHE A 111 -31.49 20.40 8.28
C PHE A 111 -32.28 19.16 7.90
N THR A 112 -32.57 19.02 6.63
CA THR A 112 -33.11 17.79 6.04
C THR A 112 -32.19 17.36 4.94
N LEU A 113 -31.73 16.11 4.97
CA LEU A 113 -30.84 15.56 3.96
C LEU A 113 -31.51 15.59 2.57
N PRO A 114 -30.92 16.29 1.58
CA PRO A 114 -31.51 16.38 0.24
C PRO A 114 -31.51 15.00 -0.45
N THR A 115 -32.65 14.64 -1.06
CA THR A 115 -32.78 13.41 -1.87
C THR A 115 -32.34 13.60 -3.31
N ASP A 116 -32.21 14.82 -3.78
CA ASP A 116 -31.61 15.18 -5.06
C ASP A 116 -30.20 15.78 -4.81
N GLN A 117 -29.17 15.01 -5.14
CA GLN A 117 -27.76 15.40 -5.04
C GLN A 117 -27.07 15.35 -6.40
N SER A 118 -27.84 15.53 -7.49
CA SER A 118 -27.40 15.28 -8.88
C SER A 118 -26.36 16.26 -9.44
N ASP A 119 -26.07 17.35 -8.74
CA ASP A 119 -25.03 18.30 -9.10
C ASP A 119 -24.14 18.68 -7.91
N GLU A 120 -23.00 19.33 -8.20
CA GLU A 120 -22.01 19.69 -7.21
C GLU A 120 -22.55 20.56 -6.06
N ALA A 121 -23.41 21.53 -6.37
CA ALA A 121 -23.98 22.41 -5.35
C ALA A 121 -24.93 21.66 -4.44
N LYS A 122 -25.73 20.73 -4.98
CA LYS A 122 -26.68 19.92 -4.23
C LYS A 122 -25.99 18.92 -3.31
N ILE A 123 -25.00 18.17 -3.79
CA ILE A 123 -24.27 17.23 -2.93
C ILE A 123 -23.48 17.98 -1.86
N LYS A 124 -22.90 19.13 -2.17
CA LYS A 124 -22.22 19.99 -1.21
C LYS A 124 -23.18 20.48 -0.11
N SER A 125 -24.43 20.80 -0.46
CA SER A 125 -25.46 21.17 0.49
C SER A 125 -25.93 20.02 1.40
N ALA A 126 -25.65 18.78 1.04
CA ALA A 126 -25.97 17.59 1.83
C ALA A 126 -24.91 17.28 2.92
N ASP A 127 -23.71 17.87 2.85
CA ASP A 127 -22.62 17.66 3.82
C ASP A 127 -22.88 18.39 5.14
N ARG A 128 -23.76 17.80 5.97
CA ARG A 128 -24.11 18.34 7.30
C ARG A 128 -22.97 18.11 8.28
N MET A 129 -22.51 19.23 8.89
CA MET A 129 -21.51 19.21 9.96
C MET A 129 -21.94 20.08 11.13
N THR A 130 -21.57 19.70 12.34
CA THR A 130 -21.81 20.47 13.57
C THR A 130 -20.51 20.61 14.36
N ALA A 131 -20.40 21.72 15.09
CA ALA A 131 -19.33 21.96 16.04
C ALA A 131 -19.88 22.59 17.32
N THR A 132 -19.29 22.27 18.47
CA THR A 132 -19.59 22.90 19.76
C THR A 132 -18.32 23.50 20.35
N ALA A 133 -18.46 24.60 21.07
CA ALA A 133 -17.38 25.23 21.83
C ALA A 133 -17.96 25.75 23.15
N ASP A 134 -17.56 25.16 24.25
CA ASP A 134 -18.03 25.50 25.60
C ASP A 134 -16.96 26.19 26.43
N GLY A 135 -17.38 26.98 27.42
CA GLY A 135 -16.47 27.63 28.35
C GLY A 135 -15.71 28.84 27.79
N VAL A 136 -16.11 29.38 26.64
CA VAL A 136 -15.44 30.51 25.98
C VAL A 136 -15.67 31.81 26.78
N ALA A 137 -14.60 32.47 27.18
CA ALA A 137 -14.70 33.74 27.93
C ALA A 137 -15.16 34.88 27.02
N LYS A 138 -15.82 35.90 27.62
CA LYS A 138 -16.21 37.09 26.88
C LYS A 138 -14.99 37.77 26.23
N GLY A 139 -15.04 37.98 24.92
CA GLY A 139 -13.98 38.62 24.14
C GLY A 139 -12.93 37.65 23.60
N GLU A 140 -12.96 36.35 24.00
CA GLU A 140 -12.11 35.29 23.45
C GLU A 140 -12.66 34.80 22.12
N ALA A 141 -11.83 34.67 21.11
CA ALA A 141 -12.26 34.19 19.82
C ALA A 141 -12.55 32.67 19.85
N VAL A 142 -13.63 32.23 19.19
CA VAL A 142 -14.15 30.86 19.21
C VAL A 142 -13.35 29.97 18.29
N ALA A 143 -12.84 28.84 18.80
CA ALA A 143 -12.26 27.76 18.01
C ALA A 143 -13.32 26.66 17.83
N LEU A 144 -13.58 26.25 16.60
CA LEU A 144 -14.59 25.26 16.23
C LEU A 144 -13.95 24.03 15.62
N SER A 145 -14.40 22.85 16.04
CA SER A 145 -14.07 21.56 15.43
C SER A 145 -15.34 20.91 14.93
N PHE A 146 -15.52 20.82 13.62
CA PHE A 146 -16.72 20.28 12.99
C PHE A 146 -16.64 18.79 12.81
N GLU A 147 -17.71 18.10 13.15
CA GLU A 147 -17.92 16.68 12.92
C GLU A 147 -19.04 16.48 11.90
N ARG A 148 -18.87 15.54 10.96
CA ARG A 148 -19.90 15.17 9.98
C ARG A 148 -20.99 14.34 10.61
N GLU A 149 -22.23 14.65 10.29
CA GLU A 149 -23.41 13.90 10.76
C GLU A 149 -23.81 12.76 9.79
N ASN A 150 -23.32 12.79 8.56
CA ASN A 150 -23.62 11.85 7.48
C ASN A 150 -22.37 11.13 6.98
N ALA A 151 -22.56 10.18 6.07
CA ALA A 151 -21.50 9.44 5.40
C ALA A 151 -21.48 9.72 3.90
N MET A 152 -20.29 9.67 3.28
CA MET A 152 -20.15 9.65 1.83
C MET A 152 -20.24 8.20 1.35
N VAL A 153 -20.98 7.97 0.27
CA VAL A 153 -21.01 6.69 -0.46
C VAL A 153 -20.66 6.94 -1.92
N THR A 154 -19.71 6.19 -2.41
CA THR A 154 -19.35 6.10 -3.83
C THR A 154 -19.74 4.73 -4.35
N ILE A 155 -20.41 4.67 -5.50
CA ILE A 155 -20.72 3.44 -6.23
C ILE A 155 -19.99 3.47 -7.57
N THR A 156 -19.16 2.46 -7.83
CA THR A 156 -18.51 2.24 -9.12
C THR A 156 -19.18 1.04 -9.82
N PRO A 157 -20.07 1.28 -10.81
CA PRO A 157 -20.73 0.20 -11.53
C PRO A 157 -19.86 -0.37 -12.64
N SER A 158 -19.94 -1.68 -12.83
CA SER A 158 -19.37 -2.39 -13.98
C SER A 158 -20.40 -3.36 -14.57
N PHE A 159 -20.40 -3.53 -15.87
CA PHE A 159 -21.24 -4.54 -16.53
C PHE A 159 -20.53 -5.89 -16.53
N ASN A 160 -21.29 -6.97 -16.28
CA ASN A 160 -20.76 -8.31 -16.48
C ASN A 160 -20.70 -8.65 -17.99
N THR A 161 -20.02 -9.76 -18.31
CA THR A 161 -19.80 -10.20 -19.70
C THR A 161 -21.06 -10.64 -20.45
N GLU A 162 -22.23 -10.67 -19.80
CA GLU A 162 -23.51 -11.00 -20.43
C GLU A 162 -24.05 -9.87 -21.31
N PHE A 163 -23.55 -8.65 -21.10
CA PHE A 163 -23.86 -7.49 -21.93
C PHE A 163 -22.81 -7.36 -23.04
N GLY A 164 -23.25 -7.12 -24.26
CA GLY A 164 -22.38 -6.54 -25.28
C GLY A 164 -22.17 -5.03 -25.01
N ASP A 165 -21.51 -4.35 -25.91
CA ASP A 165 -21.16 -2.91 -25.79
C ASP A 165 -22.35 -1.95 -25.75
N ASP A 166 -23.60 -2.45 -25.81
CA ASP A 166 -24.82 -1.64 -25.97
C ASP A 166 -25.54 -1.36 -24.62
N ALA A 167 -25.04 -1.83 -23.48
CA ALA A 167 -25.68 -1.60 -22.19
C ALA A 167 -25.25 -0.26 -21.58
N THR A 168 -26.20 0.51 -21.06
CA THR A 168 -25.92 1.77 -20.36
C THR A 168 -26.76 1.87 -19.08
N ILE A 169 -26.25 2.60 -18.10
CA ILE A 169 -27.01 2.97 -16.90
C ILE A 169 -27.76 4.27 -17.20
N SER A 170 -29.11 4.20 -17.25
CA SER A 170 -29.94 5.38 -17.49
C SER A 170 -30.22 6.15 -16.20
N SER A 171 -30.24 5.50 -15.04
CA SER A 171 -30.26 6.14 -13.73
C SER A 171 -29.75 5.19 -12.63
N LEU A 172 -29.21 5.75 -11.55
CA LEU A 172 -28.82 5.04 -10.35
C LEU A 172 -29.31 5.82 -9.13
N GLN A 173 -29.77 5.12 -8.09
CA GLN A 173 -30.13 5.70 -6.80
C GLN A 173 -29.38 4.97 -5.68
N ILE A 174 -28.93 5.72 -4.68
CA ILE A 174 -28.24 5.24 -3.48
C ILE A 174 -29.11 5.62 -2.28
N ALA A 175 -29.63 4.65 -1.54
CA ALA A 175 -30.53 4.89 -0.40
C ALA A 175 -31.73 5.80 -0.76
N GLY A 176 -32.28 5.69 -1.97
CA GLY A 176 -33.35 6.56 -2.48
C GLY A 176 -32.89 7.97 -2.88
N ILE A 177 -31.62 8.26 -2.85
CA ILE A 177 -31.02 9.55 -3.23
C ILE A 177 -30.57 9.48 -4.70
N THR A 178 -30.85 10.53 -5.48
CA THR A 178 -30.25 10.72 -6.80
C THR A 178 -28.84 11.27 -6.61
N PRO A 179 -27.79 10.48 -6.93
CA PRO A 179 -26.41 10.82 -6.64
C PRO A 179 -25.83 11.86 -7.61
N TYR A 180 -24.72 12.44 -7.21
CA TYR A 180 -23.85 13.19 -8.09
C TYR A 180 -23.08 12.23 -9.01
N HIS A 181 -23.09 12.52 -10.31
CA HIS A 181 -22.39 11.76 -11.33
C HIS A 181 -21.79 12.74 -12.35
N PRO A 182 -20.47 13.03 -12.28
CA PRO A 182 -19.81 13.86 -13.27
C PRO A 182 -19.84 13.22 -14.67
N ALA A 183 -19.95 14.03 -15.72
CA ALA A 183 -20.07 13.54 -17.08
C ALA A 183 -18.87 12.69 -17.56
N ASP A 184 -17.71 12.90 -16.97
CA ASP A 184 -16.44 12.24 -17.34
C ASP A 184 -15.99 11.20 -16.29
N ALA A 185 -16.84 10.82 -15.34
CA ALA A 185 -16.53 9.83 -14.31
C ALA A 185 -17.46 8.62 -14.40
N GLU A 186 -16.97 7.46 -13.96
CA GLU A 186 -17.79 6.24 -13.85
C GLU A 186 -18.54 6.17 -12.52
N ASP A 187 -18.07 6.93 -11.53
CA ASP A 187 -18.56 6.89 -10.16
C ASP A 187 -19.84 7.71 -9.95
N TYR A 188 -20.69 7.17 -9.07
CA TYR A 188 -21.86 7.83 -8.52
C TYR A 188 -21.64 8.11 -7.03
N LYS A 189 -21.76 9.36 -6.60
CA LYS A 189 -21.49 9.79 -5.21
C LYS A 189 -22.74 10.34 -4.55
N ALA A 190 -23.01 9.92 -3.31
CA ALA A 190 -24.09 10.45 -2.50
C ALA A 190 -23.68 10.58 -1.03
N ILE A 191 -24.22 11.58 -0.36
CA ILE A 191 -24.17 11.69 1.09
C ILE A 191 -25.44 11.08 1.64
N ILE A 192 -25.31 10.09 2.53
CA ILE A 192 -26.44 9.35 3.11
C ILE A 192 -26.41 9.41 4.64
N ALA A 193 -27.57 9.22 5.26
CA ALA A 193 -27.64 9.12 6.71
C ALA A 193 -27.01 7.82 7.22
N PRO A 194 -26.45 7.81 8.45
CA PRO A 194 -25.97 6.59 9.09
C PRO A 194 -27.05 5.51 9.16
N SER A 195 -26.65 4.25 9.01
CA SER A 195 -27.54 3.08 9.01
C SER A 195 -26.86 1.88 9.65
N THR A 196 -27.56 1.15 10.50
CA THR A 196 -27.07 -0.11 11.08
C THR A 196 -27.37 -1.34 10.22
N THR A 197 -28.21 -1.19 9.19
CA THR A 197 -28.72 -2.29 8.36
C THR A 197 -28.30 -2.18 6.89
N GLY A 198 -27.42 -1.22 6.57
CA GLY A 198 -27.03 -0.93 5.18
C GLY A 198 -28.11 -0.11 4.44
N PHE A 199 -28.09 -0.18 3.11
CA PHE A 199 -28.99 0.58 2.23
C PHE A 199 -29.22 -0.16 0.90
N GLU A 200 -30.25 0.28 0.15
CA GLU A 200 -30.57 -0.21 -1.20
C GLU A 200 -29.87 0.64 -2.27
N VAL A 201 -29.33 -0.03 -3.29
CA VAL A 201 -28.91 0.55 -4.57
C VAL A 201 -29.91 0.14 -5.64
N SER A 202 -30.48 1.09 -6.35
CA SER A 202 -31.41 0.86 -7.47
C SER A 202 -30.78 1.37 -8.77
N VAL A 203 -30.69 0.49 -9.77
CA VAL A 203 -30.07 0.80 -11.08
C VAL A 203 -31.08 0.56 -12.19
N LYS A 204 -31.25 1.54 -13.07
CA LYS A 204 -31.94 1.37 -14.35
C LYS A 204 -30.95 1.11 -15.45
N VAL A 205 -31.03 -0.07 -16.03
CA VAL A 205 -30.20 -0.52 -17.14
C VAL A 205 -30.98 -0.43 -18.44
N LYS A 206 -30.40 0.18 -19.44
CA LYS A 206 -30.95 0.28 -20.78
C LYS A 206 -30.09 -0.55 -21.75
N VAL A 207 -30.75 -1.42 -22.52
CA VAL A 207 -30.14 -2.22 -23.60
C VAL A 207 -31.00 -2.03 -24.85
N GLY A 208 -30.49 -1.33 -25.82
CA GLY A 208 -31.29 -0.90 -26.99
C GLY A 208 -32.48 -0.02 -26.56
N GLU A 209 -33.72 -0.44 -26.87
CA GLU A 209 -34.96 0.25 -26.46
C GLU A 209 -35.55 -0.30 -25.14
N ALA A 210 -35.02 -1.41 -24.60
CA ALA A 210 -35.53 -2.01 -23.36
C ALA A 210 -34.86 -1.39 -22.14
N GLU A 211 -35.65 -1.08 -21.12
CA GLU A 211 -35.19 -0.57 -19.85
C GLU A 211 -35.68 -1.46 -18.70
N GLN A 212 -34.81 -1.77 -17.76
CA GLN A 212 -35.12 -2.59 -16.58
C GLN A 212 -34.52 -1.96 -15.32
N THR A 213 -35.30 -2.00 -14.21
CA THR A 213 -34.82 -1.59 -12.90
C THR A 213 -34.37 -2.82 -12.12
N LEU A 214 -33.16 -2.80 -11.59
CA LEU A 214 -32.56 -3.82 -10.77
C LEU A 214 -32.18 -3.22 -9.43
N THR A 215 -32.29 -3.99 -8.33
CA THR A 215 -31.94 -3.53 -6.99
C THR A 215 -30.98 -4.48 -6.31
N ALA A 216 -30.08 -3.93 -5.50
CA ALA A 216 -29.22 -4.64 -4.58
C ALA A 216 -29.22 -3.99 -3.20
N ASN A 217 -29.10 -4.78 -2.15
CA ASN A 217 -29.00 -4.29 -0.78
C ASN A 217 -27.61 -4.60 -0.22
N THR A 218 -26.99 -3.61 0.42
CA THR A 218 -25.83 -3.86 1.26
C THR A 218 -26.28 -4.06 2.71
N THR A 219 -25.57 -4.93 3.44
CA THR A 219 -25.74 -5.11 4.89
C THR A 219 -24.67 -4.40 5.70
N THR A 220 -23.77 -3.69 5.04
CA THR A 220 -22.69 -2.91 5.68
C THR A 220 -23.30 -1.77 6.49
N ALA A 221 -22.97 -1.70 7.77
CA ALA A 221 -23.36 -0.56 8.61
C ALA A 221 -22.66 0.71 8.12
N ILE A 222 -23.40 1.81 8.09
CA ILE A 222 -22.92 3.12 7.64
C ILE A 222 -22.79 4.04 8.84
N GLU A 223 -21.60 4.54 9.09
CA GLU A 223 -21.27 5.43 10.20
C GLU A 223 -21.06 6.86 9.71
N ALA A 224 -21.40 7.83 10.54
CA ALA A 224 -21.13 9.24 10.26
C ALA A 224 -19.64 9.53 10.12
N GLY A 225 -19.27 10.45 9.25
CA GLY A 225 -17.87 10.84 9.03
C GLY A 225 -17.01 9.82 8.28
N LYS A 226 -17.62 8.74 7.75
CA LYS A 226 -16.92 7.73 6.95
C LYS A 226 -17.23 7.88 5.46
N HIS A 227 -16.30 7.42 4.63
CA HIS A 227 -16.45 7.30 3.19
C HIS A 227 -16.42 5.83 2.79
N TYR A 228 -17.50 5.37 2.17
CA TYR A 228 -17.68 4.00 1.69
C TYR A 228 -17.61 3.96 0.18
N THR A 229 -16.79 3.09 -0.38
CA THR A 229 -16.76 2.82 -1.81
C THR A 229 -17.23 1.40 -2.06
N PHE A 230 -18.22 1.23 -2.95
CA PHE A 230 -18.79 -0.06 -3.31
C PHE A 230 -18.59 -0.30 -4.81
N ASN A 231 -18.10 -1.47 -5.17
CA ASN A 231 -18.12 -1.95 -6.53
C ASN A 231 -19.44 -2.69 -6.80
N LEU A 232 -20.13 -2.29 -7.85
CA LEU A 232 -21.43 -2.81 -8.25
C LEU A 232 -21.32 -3.55 -9.57
N THR A 233 -21.53 -4.87 -9.59
CA THR A 233 -21.62 -5.62 -10.83
C THR A 233 -23.06 -5.67 -11.31
N VAL A 234 -23.29 -5.21 -12.53
CA VAL A 234 -24.59 -5.14 -13.18
C VAL A 234 -24.72 -6.29 -14.17
N GLY A 235 -25.64 -7.22 -13.93
CA GLY A 235 -26.03 -8.32 -14.81
C GLY A 235 -27.38 -8.08 -15.45
N LYS A 236 -27.81 -8.94 -16.40
CA LYS A 236 -29.09 -8.81 -17.13
C LYS A 236 -30.31 -8.98 -16.25
N THR A 237 -30.21 -9.73 -15.19
CA THR A 237 -31.35 -10.10 -14.32
C THR A 237 -31.15 -9.72 -12.87
N ALA A 238 -29.93 -9.32 -12.47
CA ALA A 238 -29.59 -8.94 -11.11
C ALA A 238 -28.42 -7.98 -11.07
N VAL A 239 -28.35 -7.19 -10.00
CA VAL A 239 -27.15 -6.44 -9.61
C VAL A 239 -26.61 -7.01 -8.30
N GLY A 240 -25.29 -7.01 -8.15
CA GLY A 240 -24.61 -7.48 -6.95
C GLY A 240 -23.54 -6.51 -6.49
N ILE A 241 -23.44 -6.28 -5.19
CA ILE A 241 -22.34 -5.55 -4.58
C ILE A 241 -21.20 -6.57 -4.40
N THR A 242 -20.05 -6.34 -5.05
CA THR A 242 -18.94 -7.28 -5.10
C THR A 242 -17.85 -7.00 -4.08
N SER A 243 -17.71 -5.73 -3.68
CA SER A 243 -16.76 -5.35 -2.64
C SER A 243 -17.19 -4.04 -1.97
N VAL A 244 -16.66 -3.79 -0.78
CA VAL A 244 -16.79 -2.53 -0.06
C VAL A 244 -15.46 -2.16 0.56
N SER A 245 -15.04 -0.90 0.40
CA SER A 245 -13.96 -0.32 1.18
C SER A 245 -14.50 0.80 2.07
N VAL A 246 -13.92 0.96 3.26
CA VAL A 246 -14.34 1.96 4.25
C VAL A 246 -13.11 2.74 4.69
N ASN A 247 -13.17 4.06 4.50
CA ASN A 247 -12.12 4.97 4.93
C ASN A 247 -12.72 6.04 5.86
N ASP A 248 -11.88 6.67 6.68
CA ASP A 248 -12.28 7.93 7.29
C ASP A 248 -12.54 8.94 6.17
N TRP A 249 -13.57 9.75 6.30
CA TRP A 249 -13.84 10.81 5.35
C TRP A 249 -12.85 11.96 5.53
N THR A 250 -11.61 11.63 5.29
CA THR A 250 -10.43 12.47 5.37
C THR A 250 -9.59 12.22 4.15
N GLU A 251 -9.03 13.26 3.56
CA GLU A 251 -8.33 13.09 2.31
C GLU A 251 -6.83 13.10 2.37
N LYS A 252 -6.27 12.34 1.39
CA LYS A 252 -4.94 12.59 0.87
C LYS A 252 -5.02 13.65 -0.24
N PRO A 253 -4.02 14.56 -0.37
CA PRO A 253 -3.94 15.45 -1.52
C PRO A 253 -3.76 14.61 -2.79
N VAL A 254 -4.72 14.70 -3.70
CA VAL A 254 -4.62 14.08 -5.03
C VAL A 254 -3.67 14.93 -5.87
N THR A 255 -2.45 14.47 -6.03
CA THR A 255 -1.61 14.84 -7.15
C THR A 255 -1.78 13.76 -8.22
N GLY A 256 -2.69 14.01 -9.19
CA GLY A 256 -2.99 13.06 -10.26
C GLY A 256 -4.20 12.19 -9.91
N VAL A 257 -5.18 12.16 -10.80
CA VAL A 257 -6.35 11.26 -10.73
C VAL A 257 -5.85 9.83 -10.94
N GLU A 258 -5.53 9.15 -9.82
CA GLU A 258 -5.53 7.70 -9.81
C GLU A 258 -6.73 7.27 -8.97
N THR A 259 -7.66 6.54 -9.58
CA THR A 259 -8.58 5.67 -8.85
C THR A 259 -7.76 4.95 -7.80
N GLU A 260 -8.13 5.00 -6.50
CA GLU A 260 -7.43 4.19 -5.49
C GLU A 260 -7.62 2.73 -5.85
N GLN A 261 -6.69 2.21 -6.60
CA GLN A 261 -6.54 0.78 -6.83
C GLN A 261 -6.28 0.17 -5.47
N GLU A 262 -7.08 -0.83 -5.07
CA GLU A 262 -6.81 -1.59 -3.86
C GLU A 262 -5.33 -2.02 -3.90
N ALA A 263 -4.64 -1.85 -2.78
CA ALA A 263 -3.21 -2.16 -2.74
C ALA A 263 -2.94 -3.64 -3.04
N PHE A 264 -3.90 -4.49 -2.69
CA PHE A 264 -4.01 -5.89 -3.14
C PHE A 264 -5.47 -6.35 -3.11
N VAL A 265 -5.80 -7.39 -3.90
CA VAL A 265 -7.12 -8.03 -3.96
C VAL A 265 -6.98 -9.48 -3.54
N TYR A 266 -7.83 -9.97 -2.64
CA TYR A 266 -7.87 -11.37 -2.23
C TYR A 266 -8.93 -12.16 -2.97
N ASN A 267 -8.53 -13.25 -3.60
CA ASN A 267 -9.44 -14.23 -4.21
C ASN A 267 -9.54 -15.48 -3.31
N PRO A 268 -10.63 -15.67 -2.56
CA PRO A 268 -10.78 -16.79 -1.65
C PRO A 268 -10.94 -18.15 -2.35
N ALA A 269 -11.34 -18.16 -3.64
CA ALA A 269 -11.51 -19.41 -4.38
C ALA A 269 -10.17 -20.08 -4.75
N THR A 270 -9.12 -19.28 -4.91
CA THR A 270 -7.77 -19.72 -5.28
C THR A 270 -6.75 -19.50 -4.17
N ASN A 271 -7.15 -18.88 -3.05
CA ASN A 271 -6.27 -18.42 -1.98
C ASN A 271 -5.13 -17.53 -2.51
N THR A 272 -5.49 -16.59 -3.42
CA THR A 272 -4.53 -15.71 -4.11
C THR A 272 -4.74 -14.25 -3.71
N TYR A 273 -3.64 -13.55 -3.45
CA TYR A 273 -3.54 -12.11 -3.18
C TYR A 273 -2.86 -11.44 -4.36
N GLU A 274 -3.61 -10.71 -5.17
CA GLU A 274 -3.10 -9.95 -6.31
C GLU A 274 -2.66 -8.57 -5.85
N VAL A 275 -1.34 -8.29 -5.86
CA VAL A 275 -0.78 -7.04 -5.35
C VAL A 275 -0.58 -6.06 -6.49
N HIS A 276 -1.26 -4.91 -6.38
CA HIS A 276 -1.26 -3.85 -7.39
C HIS A 276 -0.32 -2.69 -7.03
N LEU A 277 -0.09 -2.45 -5.74
CA LEU A 277 0.70 -1.31 -5.25
C LEU A 277 1.68 -1.73 -4.15
N SER A 278 2.86 -1.12 -4.16
CA SER A 278 3.95 -1.40 -3.20
C SER A 278 3.50 -1.32 -1.74
N ARG A 279 2.65 -0.37 -1.38
CA ARG A 279 2.12 -0.21 -0.02
C ARG A 279 1.27 -1.39 0.47
N GLY A 280 0.79 -2.24 -0.44
CA GLY A 280 0.01 -3.44 -0.12
C GLY A 280 0.84 -4.69 0.07
N MET A 281 2.13 -4.65 -0.24
CA MET A 281 2.96 -5.85 -0.28
C MET A 281 3.05 -6.54 1.09
N GLN A 282 3.44 -5.82 2.15
CA GLN A 282 3.50 -6.41 3.49
C GLN A 282 2.13 -6.87 3.98
N ALA A 283 1.08 -6.06 3.78
CA ALA A 283 -0.27 -6.42 4.20
C ALA A 283 -0.83 -7.65 3.47
N ALA A 284 -0.48 -7.85 2.19
CA ALA A 284 -0.81 -9.08 1.45
C ALA A 284 -0.06 -10.30 2.01
N ILE A 285 1.22 -10.15 2.36
CA ILE A 285 2.02 -11.19 3.03
C ILE A 285 1.40 -11.54 4.39
N ASP A 286 1.11 -10.55 5.26
CA ASP A 286 0.51 -10.77 6.57
C ASP A 286 -0.84 -11.50 6.48
N ALA A 287 -1.66 -11.16 5.48
CA ALA A 287 -2.93 -11.84 5.23
C ALA A 287 -2.73 -13.26 4.68
N ALA A 288 -1.74 -13.47 3.81
CA ALA A 288 -1.39 -14.78 3.25
C ALA A 288 -0.84 -15.74 4.31
N GLU A 289 -0.12 -15.24 5.32
CA GLU A 289 0.36 -16.03 6.47
C GLU A 289 -0.79 -16.69 7.24
N LEU A 290 -1.94 -16.04 7.32
CA LEU A 290 -3.12 -16.53 8.04
C LEU A 290 -3.90 -17.58 7.24
N THR A 291 -3.79 -17.61 5.92
CA THR A 291 -4.57 -18.48 5.02
C THR A 291 -3.74 -19.57 4.37
N GLY A 292 -2.41 -19.41 4.30
CA GLY A 292 -1.48 -20.34 3.68
C GLY A 292 -1.14 -21.53 4.56
N THR A 293 -1.42 -22.74 4.09
CA THR A 293 -1.06 -24.01 4.75
C THR A 293 -0.25 -24.91 3.81
N ALA A 294 0.32 -25.99 4.33
CA ALA A 294 1.08 -26.92 3.51
C ALA A 294 0.21 -27.60 2.42
N GLU A 295 -1.08 -27.83 2.72
CA GLU A 295 -2.04 -28.44 1.79
C GLU A 295 -2.64 -27.42 0.82
N ASN A 296 -2.67 -26.14 1.20
CA ASN A 296 -3.22 -25.05 0.40
C ASN A 296 -2.38 -23.78 0.62
N PRO A 297 -1.20 -23.66 0.00
CA PRO A 297 -0.39 -22.45 0.08
C PRO A 297 -1.16 -21.19 -0.37
N ALA A 298 -0.93 -20.07 0.29
CA ALA A 298 -1.45 -18.80 -0.19
C ALA A 298 -0.51 -18.22 -1.25
N THR A 299 -1.06 -17.76 -2.38
CA THR A 299 -0.25 -17.14 -3.45
C THR A 299 -0.35 -15.63 -3.38
N VAL A 300 0.78 -14.94 -3.37
CA VAL A 300 0.90 -13.49 -3.49
C VAL A 300 1.49 -13.19 -4.86
N THR A 301 0.69 -12.66 -5.78
CA THR A 301 1.07 -12.41 -7.17
C THR A 301 1.30 -10.92 -7.40
N LEU A 302 2.43 -10.55 -7.97
CA LEU A 302 2.72 -9.19 -8.38
C LEU A 302 1.99 -8.86 -9.69
N LEU A 303 1.31 -7.72 -9.75
CA LEU A 303 0.66 -7.21 -10.96
C LEU A 303 1.31 -5.94 -11.52
N ALA A 304 2.38 -5.46 -10.88
CA ALA A 304 3.19 -4.33 -11.32
C ALA A 304 4.60 -4.42 -10.74
N ASP A 305 5.53 -3.68 -11.30
CA ASP A 305 6.84 -3.45 -10.68
C ASP A 305 6.66 -2.67 -9.38
N MET A 306 7.37 -3.08 -8.33
CA MET A 306 7.20 -2.51 -6.99
C MET A 306 8.52 -2.08 -6.37
N GLU A 307 8.53 -0.89 -5.80
CA GLU A 307 9.55 -0.47 -4.85
C GLU A 307 8.92 -0.51 -3.44
N VAL A 308 9.49 -1.30 -2.55
CA VAL A 308 9.00 -1.50 -1.19
C VAL A 308 9.95 -0.90 -0.17
N GLU A 309 9.38 -0.41 0.92
CA GLU A 309 10.10 0.16 2.04
C GLU A 309 9.55 -0.44 3.33
N GLY A 310 10.43 -0.99 4.15
CA GLY A 310 10.05 -1.58 5.43
C GLY A 310 9.64 -0.54 6.47
N THR A 311 8.96 -1.00 7.49
CA THR A 311 8.58 -0.14 8.62
C THR A 311 9.78 0.03 9.57
N PRO A 312 10.18 1.27 9.91
CA PRO A 312 11.23 1.51 10.88
C PRO A 312 10.87 0.93 12.26
N ASN A 313 11.88 0.35 12.93
CA ASN A 313 11.76 -0.07 14.33
C ASN A 313 11.71 1.15 15.29
N GLU A 314 11.62 0.91 16.60
CA GLU A 314 11.56 1.97 17.62
C GLU A 314 12.79 2.90 17.64
N TYR A 315 13.90 2.50 17.02
CA TYR A 315 15.14 3.28 16.87
C TYR A 315 15.25 4.01 15.53
N GLY A 316 14.27 3.81 14.63
CA GLY A 316 14.25 4.40 13.29
C GLY A 316 15.03 3.60 12.25
N ASP A 317 15.51 2.39 12.57
CA ASP A 317 16.22 1.53 11.64
C ASP A 317 15.25 0.61 10.89
N ILE A 318 15.44 0.45 9.58
CA ILE A 318 14.72 -0.52 8.75
C ILE A 318 15.61 -1.76 8.60
N GLU A 319 15.16 -2.88 9.16
CA GLU A 319 15.93 -4.14 9.14
C GLU A 319 15.62 -4.97 7.88
N GLN A 320 14.38 -4.95 7.41
CA GLN A 320 13.90 -5.61 6.20
C GLN A 320 12.75 -4.81 5.59
N ASP A 321 12.53 -4.96 4.29
CA ASP A 321 11.36 -4.37 3.63
C ASP A 321 10.12 -5.24 3.76
N ILE A 322 10.30 -6.56 3.66
CA ILE A 322 9.24 -7.56 3.74
C ILE A 322 9.61 -8.58 4.81
N LEU A 323 8.72 -8.78 5.77
CA LEU A 323 8.81 -9.82 6.78
C LEU A 323 7.87 -10.98 6.43
N VAL A 324 8.38 -12.21 6.45
CA VAL A 324 7.58 -13.45 6.35
C VAL A 324 7.76 -14.23 7.65
N ASP A 325 6.72 -14.22 8.50
CA ASP A 325 6.77 -14.66 9.91
C ASP A 325 5.86 -15.84 10.22
N GLY A 326 5.26 -16.47 9.21
CA GLY A 326 4.36 -17.61 9.36
C GLY A 326 3.80 -18.14 8.04
N GLY A 327 2.97 -19.16 8.13
CA GLY A 327 2.24 -19.73 7.00
C GLY A 327 3.09 -20.40 5.94
N VAL A 328 2.44 -20.74 4.84
CA VAL A 328 3.06 -21.24 3.61
C VAL A 328 2.63 -20.35 2.45
N ILE A 329 3.56 -19.58 1.92
CA ILE A 329 3.31 -18.55 0.93
C ILE A 329 4.07 -18.84 -0.36
N VAL A 330 3.40 -18.71 -1.48
CA VAL A 330 4.01 -18.61 -2.81
C VAL A 330 4.07 -17.13 -3.19
N LEU A 331 5.25 -16.58 -3.38
CA LEU A 331 5.45 -15.27 -3.98
C LEU A 331 5.69 -15.46 -5.48
N ASP A 332 4.68 -15.13 -6.26
CA ASP A 332 4.73 -15.18 -7.72
C ASP A 332 5.12 -13.82 -8.27
N LEU A 333 6.30 -13.75 -8.85
CA LEU A 333 6.84 -12.51 -9.45
C LEU A 333 6.08 -12.11 -10.72
N ASN A 334 5.44 -13.07 -11.41
CA ASN A 334 4.60 -12.83 -12.59
C ASN A 334 5.24 -11.86 -13.61
N GLY A 335 6.56 -11.95 -13.82
CA GLY A 335 7.33 -11.13 -14.74
C GLY A 335 7.71 -9.74 -14.23
N HIS A 336 7.29 -9.37 -13.01
CA HIS A 336 7.51 -8.05 -12.43
C HIS A 336 8.74 -7.97 -11.55
N THR A 337 9.18 -6.73 -11.28
CA THR A 337 10.32 -6.44 -10.43
C THR A 337 9.86 -6.03 -9.02
N LEU A 338 10.39 -6.70 -8.00
CA LEU A 338 10.29 -6.33 -6.61
C LEU A 338 11.64 -5.78 -6.13
N LYS A 339 11.67 -4.53 -5.69
CA LYS A 339 12.91 -3.83 -5.37
C LYS A 339 12.81 -3.09 -4.04
N THR A 340 13.92 -2.97 -3.30
CA THR A 340 14.00 -2.11 -2.11
C THR A 340 13.95 -0.63 -2.51
N ALA A 341 13.26 0.20 -1.72
CA ALA A 341 13.16 1.65 -1.96
C ALA A 341 14.35 2.44 -1.36
N ASN A 342 15.10 1.89 -0.43
CA ASN A 342 16.19 2.59 0.24
C ASN A 342 17.46 1.75 0.46
N THR A 343 18.55 2.44 0.86
CA THR A 343 19.90 1.84 1.03
C THR A 343 20.20 1.37 2.45
N SER A 344 19.32 1.58 3.41
CA SER A 344 19.60 1.33 4.83
C SER A 344 19.13 -0.02 5.35
N ASN A 345 18.53 -0.85 4.50
CA ASN A 345 18.02 -2.17 4.87
C ASN A 345 19.11 -3.22 4.94
N ASN A 346 18.91 -4.20 5.83
CA ASN A 346 19.75 -5.40 5.82
C ASN A 346 19.34 -6.38 4.71
N CYS A 347 18.03 -6.48 4.41
CA CYS A 347 17.52 -7.36 3.34
C CYS A 347 16.17 -6.89 2.78
N LEU A 348 15.86 -7.32 1.55
CA LEU A 348 14.55 -7.12 0.95
C LEU A 348 13.51 -8.03 1.62
N VAL A 349 13.80 -9.32 1.80
CA VAL A 349 12.91 -10.28 2.46
C VAL A 349 13.62 -10.96 3.64
N TYR A 350 12.96 -10.95 4.78
CA TYR A 350 13.38 -11.70 5.97
C TYR A 350 12.38 -12.79 6.31
N LEU A 351 12.85 -14.05 6.30
CA LEU A 351 12.05 -15.25 6.53
C LEU A 351 12.41 -15.84 7.90
N ARG A 352 11.41 -16.05 8.79
CA ARG A 352 11.65 -16.58 10.14
C ARG A 352 10.48 -17.42 10.69
N ASN A 353 10.60 -17.84 11.95
CA ASN A 353 9.55 -18.47 12.79
C ASN A 353 8.90 -19.73 12.18
N GLY A 354 9.63 -20.47 11.35
CA GLY A 354 9.12 -21.68 10.71
C GLY A 354 8.24 -21.42 9.48
N ALA A 355 8.16 -20.17 9.01
CA ALA A 355 7.44 -19.84 7.78
C ALA A 355 8.05 -20.57 6.57
N THR A 356 7.22 -20.83 5.57
CA THR A 356 7.65 -21.36 4.27
C THR A 356 7.38 -20.33 3.19
N LEU A 357 8.43 -19.89 2.50
CA LEU A 357 8.34 -19.01 1.34
C LEU A 357 8.79 -19.77 0.09
N ILE A 358 7.91 -19.83 -0.90
CA ILE A 358 8.19 -20.38 -2.23
C ILE A 358 8.20 -19.22 -3.20
N ILE A 359 9.28 -19.04 -3.97
CA ILE A 359 9.35 -18.01 -4.99
C ILE A 359 9.25 -18.65 -6.35
N ASP A 360 8.35 -18.11 -7.15
CA ASP A 360 8.07 -18.55 -8.50
C ASP A 360 7.92 -17.34 -9.44
N ASP A 361 7.96 -17.59 -10.72
CA ASP A 361 7.63 -16.61 -11.77
C ASP A 361 6.72 -17.27 -12.79
N SER A 362 5.42 -17.00 -12.70
CA SER A 362 4.42 -17.61 -13.57
C SER A 362 4.43 -17.04 -15.00
N SER A 363 5.16 -15.94 -15.23
CA SER A 363 5.25 -15.31 -16.57
C SER A 363 5.87 -16.25 -17.61
N GLU A 364 5.44 -16.10 -18.86
CA GLU A 364 5.94 -16.92 -19.96
C GLU A 364 7.45 -16.72 -20.20
N GLU A 365 7.94 -15.46 -20.06
CA GLU A 365 9.32 -15.11 -20.31
C GLU A 365 10.25 -15.28 -19.09
N LYS A 366 9.70 -15.63 -17.93
CA LYS A 366 10.44 -15.77 -16.67
C LYS A 366 11.31 -14.55 -16.36
N SER A 367 10.71 -13.37 -16.55
CA SER A 367 11.40 -12.07 -16.44
C SER A 367 11.32 -11.43 -15.05
N GLY A 368 10.65 -12.09 -14.10
CA GLY A 368 10.47 -11.61 -12.73
C GLY A 368 11.78 -11.44 -11.97
N LYS A 369 11.86 -10.36 -11.17
CA LYS A 369 13.10 -9.99 -10.49
C LYS A 369 12.88 -9.59 -9.04
N MET A 370 13.88 -9.87 -8.21
CA MET A 370 14.04 -9.33 -6.86
C MET A 370 15.41 -8.63 -6.75
N ILE A 371 15.41 -7.33 -6.46
CA ILE A 371 16.64 -6.51 -6.55
C ILE A 371 16.76 -5.63 -5.30
N THR A 372 17.92 -5.59 -4.67
CA THR A 372 18.21 -4.60 -3.64
C THR A 372 18.71 -3.29 -4.25
N TYR A 373 18.44 -2.17 -3.57
CA TYR A 373 18.87 -0.85 -4.01
C TYR A 373 20.38 -0.84 -4.26
N ASP A 374 20.81 -0.42 -5.44
CA ASP A 374 22.22 -0.41 -5.86
C ASP A 374 23.01 -1.69 -5.52
N LYS A 375 22.31 -2.81 -5.29
CA LYS A 375 22.91 -4.11 -4.91
C LYS A 375 23.73 -4.04 -3.61
N THR A 376 23.30 -3.22 -2.64
CA THR A 376 24.03 -2.96 -1.40
C THR A 376 23.59 -3.80 -0.20
N SER A 377 22.43 -4.47 -0.29
CA SER A 377 21.82 -5.28 0.76
C SER A 377 21.62 -6.73 0.29
N ASP A 378 21.16 -7.58 1.20
CA ASP A 378 20.80 -8.96 0.85
C ASP A 378 19.42 -9.01 0.20
N VAL A 379 19.20 -9.94 -0.74
CA VAL A 379 17.87 -10.10 -1.31
C VAL A 379 16.99 -10.89 -0.34
N ILE A 380 17.42 -12.06 0.11
CA ILE A 380 16.67 -12.87 1.06
C ILE A 380 17.56 -13.37 2.20
N GLN A 381 17.11 -13.14 3.44
CA GLN A 381 17.68 -13.76 4.62
C GLN A 381 16.72 -14.81 5.18
N ALA A 382 17.17 -16.05 5.29
CA ALA A 382 16.42 -17.14 5.92
C ALA A 382 17.01 -17.45 7.32
N ASN A 383 16.16 -17.28 8.36
CA ASN A 383 16.50 -17.51 9.74
C ASN A 383 15.37 -18.29 10.44
N ASN A 384 15.50 -19.60 10.56
CA ASN A 384 14.46 -20.49 11.08
C ASN A 384 13.21 -20.53 10.18
N GLY A 385 13.39 -20.79 8.89
CA GLY A 385 12.31 -20.94 7.90
C GLY A 385 12.70 -21.82 6.73
N LYS A 386 11.71 -22.16 5.89
CA LYS A 386 11.94 -22.90 4.64
C LYS A 386 11.80 -21.95 3.44
N LEU A 387 12.88 -21.81 2.65
CA LEU A 387 12.88 -21.09 1.38
C LEU A 387 12.96 -22.10 0.23
N VAL A 388 12.07 -21.95 -0.75
CA VAL A 388 12.11 -22.70 -2.01
C VAL A 388 12.15 -21.69 -3.16
N ILE A 389 13.09 -21.82 -4.08
CA ILE A 389 13.17 -20.96 -5.28
C ILE A 389 13.06 -21.83 -6.51
N ASN A 390 12.03 -21.61 -7.30
CA ASN A 390 11.79 -22.32 -8.55
C ASN A 390 12.29 -21.52 -9.76
N ASP A 391 12.10 -20.19 -9.74
CA ASP A 391 12.47 -19.32 -10.86
C ASP A 391 12.67 -17.86 -10.39
N GLY A 392 13.04 -16.97 -11.32
CA GLY A 392 13.27 -15.55 -11.09
C GLY A 392 14.73 -15.12 -11.16
N THR A 393 14.96 -13.81 -11.20
CA THR A 393 16.29 -13.20 -11.17
C THR A 393 16.49 -12.43 -9.88
N PHE A 394 17.61 -12.64 -9.21
CA PHE A 394 17.90 -12.07 -7.89
C PHE A 394 19.23 -11.32 -7.94
N GLU A 395 19.23 -10.03 -7.55
CA GLU A 395 20.43 -9.18 -7.60
C GLU A 395 20.66 -8.46 -6.27
N GLY A 396 21.83 -8.64 -5.64
CA GLY A 396 22.14 -8.03 -4.35
C GLY A 396 23.59 -8.24 -3.90
N THR A 397 23.91 -7.91 -2.65
CA THR A 397 25.26 -8.14 -2.07
C THR A 397 25.49 -9.61 -1.75
N TYR A 398 24.70 -10.16 -0.84
CA TYR A 398 24.51 -11.60 -0.67
C TYR A 398 23.09 -11.90 -1.14
N VAL A 399 22.97 -12.60 -2.25
CA VAL A 399 21.65 -12.75 -2.85
C VAL A 399 20.74 -13.58 -1.93
N ILE A 400 21.21 -14.76 -1.54
CA ILE A 400 20.55 -15.60 -0.53
C ILE A 400 21.48 -15.81 0.65
N ARG A 401 20.99 -15.52 1.86
CA ARG A 401 21.72 -15.76 3.10
C ARG A 401 20.96 -16.71 4.02
N GLY A 402 21.50 -17.88 4.26
CA GLY A 402 21.00 -18.83 5.27
C GLY A 402 21.73 -18.64 6.61
N MET A 403 21.01 -18.28 7.67
CA MET A 403 21.58 -17.78 8.92
C MET A 403 21.72 -18.83 10.02
N ASP A 404 20.82 -19.81 10.09
CA ASP A 404 20.77 -20.75 11.23
C ASP A 404 20.58 -22.22 10.83
N ASN A 405 20.72 -23.12 11.82
CA ASN A 405 20.62 -24.58 11.64
C ASN A 405 19.19 -25.09 11.34
N ASN A 406 18.17 -24.28 11.56
CA ASN A 406 16.78 -24.65 11.35
C ASN A 406 16.27 -24.16 10.00
N SER A 407 17.08 -23.37 9.27
CA SER A 407 16.71 -22.92 7.93
C SER A 407 16.94 -24.03 6.92
N THR A 408 15.95 -24.24 6.05
CA THR A 408 16.06 -25.13 4.89
C THR A 408 15.91 -24.29 3.62
N ILE A 409 16.86 -24.44 2.70
CA ILE A 409 16.87 -23.70 1.43
C ILE A 409 16.93 -24.71 0.29
N GLU A 410 15.95 -24.66 -0.60
CA GLU A 410 15.83 -25.49 -1.80
C GLU A 410 15.87 -24.58 -3.03
N ILE A 411 16.82 -24.77 -3.92
CA ILE A 411 16.94 -23.97 -5.16
C ILE A 411 16.83 -24.92 -6.35
N ASN A 412 15.74 -24.79 -7.09
CA ASN A 412 15.44 -25.63 -8.24
C ASN A 412 15.77 -24.93 -9.56
N GLY A 413 15.78 -23.58 -9.57
CA GLY A 413 16.06 -22.74 -10.74
C GLY A 413 16.37 -21.30 -10.34
N GLY A 414 16.30 -20.39 -11.32
CA GLY A 414 16.54 -18.97 -11.14
C GLY A 414 17.97 -18.52 -11.45
N THR A 415 18.16 -17.20 -11.45
CA THR A 415 19.46 -16.54 -11.71
C THR A 415 19.83 -15.66 -10.52
N PHE A 416 21.03 -15.86 -9.98
CA PHE A 416 21.52 -15.21 -8.76
C PHE A 416 22.79 -14.41 -9.08
N ILE A 417 22.74 -13.09 -8.88
CA ILE A 417 23.83 -12.16 -9.23
C ILE A 417 24.25 -11.40 -7.97
N GLY A 418 25.38 -11.77 -7.41
CA GLY A 418 25.91 -11.19 -6.17
C GLY A 418 27.10 -10.26 -6.39
N THR A 419 27.15 -9.11 -5.69
CA THR A 419 28.38 -8.31 -5.63
C THR A 419 29.39 -8.88 -4.63
N ASN A 420 28.96 -9.70 -3.67
CA ASN A 420 29.85 -10.44 -2.77
C ASN A 420 29.68 -11.95 -2.96
N SER A 421 28.48 -12.50 -2.71
CA SER A 421 28.20 -13.92 -2.94
C SER A 421 26.78 -14.13 -3.44
N ALA A 422 26.59 -14.99 -4.43
CA ALA A 422 25.25 -15.35 -4.89
C ALA A 422 24.52 -16.20 -3.84
N MET A 423 25.24 -17.10 -3.16
CA MET A 423 24.71 -17.87 -2.03
C MET A 423 25.69 -17.84 -0.85
N TYR A 424 25.17 -17.54 0.35
CA TYR A 424 25.90 -17.60 1.60
C TYR A 424 25.13 -18.46 2.62
N ALA A 425 25.63 -19.65 2.93
CA ALA A 425 25.02 -20.52 3.93
C ALA A 425 25.91 -20.63 5.17
N GLN A 426 25.44 -20.03 6.28
CA GLN A 426 26.20 -20.06 7.54
C GLN A 426 26.01 -21.38 8.28
N SER A 427 24.79 -21.89 8.38
CA SER A 427 24.48 -23.12 9.10
C SER A 427 23.29 -23.89 8.49
N SER A 428 22.70 -23.39 7.44
CA SER A 428 21.45 -23.90 6.87
C SER A 428 21.63 -25.25 6.18
N ILE A 429 20.52 -26.01 6.09
CA ILE A 429 20.41 -27.13 5.16
C ILE A 429 20.12 -26.55 3.79
N LEU A 430 20.95 -26.87 2.81
CA LEU A 430 20.87 -26.34 1.46
C LEU A 430 20.81 -27.46 0.43
N THR A 431 19.85 -27.41 -0.48
CA THR A 431 19.78 -28.27 -1.65
C THR A 431 19.73 -27.42 -2.91
N ILE A 432 20.64 -27.64 -3.85
CA ILE A 432 20.66 -26.97 -5.16
C ILE A 432 20.54 -28.05 -6.25
N THR A 433 19.46 -27.99 -7.02
CA THR A 433 19.21 -28.89 -8.15
C THR A 433 19.29 -28.19 -9.50
N GLY A 434 19.32 -26.85 -9.50
CA GLY A 434 19.40 -26.00 -10.70
C GLY A 434 19.77 -24.55 -10.39
N GLY A 435 19.61 -23.67 -11.37
CA GLY A 435 19.90 -22.25 -11.27
C GLY A 435 21.29 -21.84 -11.75
N THR A 436 21.46 -20.53 -11.94
CA THR A 436 22.74 -19.91 -12.37
C THR A 436 23.21 -18.94 -11.30
N PHE A 437 24.41 -19.13 -10.79
CA PHE A 437 24.98 -18.36 -9.69
C PHE A 437 26.24 -17.64 -10.17
N THR A 438 26.19 -16.32 -10.19
CA THR A 438 27.33 -15.47 -10.54
C THR A 438 27.58 -14.46 -9.43
N ALA A 439 28.86 -14.19 -9.12
CA ALA A 439 29.21 -13.17 -8.16
C ALA A 439 30.60 -12.59 -8.43
N ASP A 440 30.85 -11.33 -8.01
CA ASP A 440 32.17 -10.74 -8.06
C ASP A 440 33.14 -11.41 -7.05
N GLY A 441 32.59 -11.89 -5.92
CA GLY A 441 33.32 -12.65 -4.90
C GLY A 441 33.22 -14.16 -5.12
N HIS A 442 32.29 -14.81 -4.42
CA HIS A 442 32.07 -16.25 -4.49
C HIS A 442 30.68 -16.56 -5.08
N ALA A 443 30.61 -17.48 -6.04
CA ALA A 443 29.29 -17.98 -6.44
C ALA A 443 28.59 -18.65 -5.25
N LEU A 444 29.30 -19.49 -4.51
CA LEU A 444 28.83 -20.14 -3.30
C LEU A 444 29.80 -19.91 -2.14
N TYR A 445 29.30 -19.61 -0.95
CA TYR A 445 30.10 -19.53 0.27
C TYR A 445 29.43 -20.29 1.42
N PHE A 446 30.16 -21.24 2.01
CA PHE A 446 29.71 -22.06 3.12
C PHE A 446 30.62 -21.96 4.32
N THR A 447 30.04 -21.79 5.51
CA THR A 447 30.80 -22.01 6.76
C THR A 447 30.82 -23.49 7.13
N SER A 448 31.65 -23.87 8.08
CA SER A 448 31.79 -25.25 8.55
C SER A 448 30.54 -25.90 9.17
N ARG A 449 29.46 -25.13 9.32
CA ARG A 449 28.17 -25.60 9.87
C ARG A 449 27.10 -25.81 8.80
N GLY A 450 27.34 -25.33 7.58
CA GLY A 450 26.44 -25.54 6.46
C GLY A 450 26.30 -27.02 6.12
N LYS A 451 25.16 -27.40 5.56
CA LYS A 451 24.89 -28.76 5.08
C LYS A 451 24.40 -28.69 3.64
N PRO A 452 25.28 -28.36 2.69
CA PRO A 452 24.93 -28.28 1.29
C PRO A 452 24.85 -29.66 0.64
N THR A 453 23.95 -29.79 -0.33
CA THR A 453 23.90 -30.88 -1.32
C THR A 453 23.64 -30.23 -2.68
N ILE A 454 24.53 -30.42 -3.62
CA ILE A 454 24.49 -29.74 -4.93
C ILE A 454 24.52 -30.80 -6.02
N THR A 455 23.39 -30.97 -6.72
CA THR A 455 23.20 -31.96 -7.78
C THR A 455 22.95 -31.34 -9.15
N GLY A 456 23.01 -30.00 -9.25
CA GLY A 456 22.83 -29.26 -10.50
C GLY A 456 23.19 -27.79 -10.30
N GLY A 457 22.93 -26.98 -11.32
CA GLY A 457 23.24 -25.55 -11.35
C GLY A 457 24.55 -25.20 -12.05
N SER A 458 24.72 -23.90 -12.32
CA SER A 458 25.91 -23.33 -12.96
C SER A 458 26.49 -22.27 -12.05
N PHE A 459 27.81 -22.31 -11.78
CA PHE A 459 28.46 -21.50 -10.77
C PHE A 459 29.70 -20.79 -11.34
N SER A 460 29.80 -19.47 -11.14
CA SER A 460 30.91 -18.67 -11.59
C SER A 460 31.19 -17.54 -10.60
N GLY A 461 32.31 -17.61 -9.88
CA GLY A 461 32.75 -16.58 -8.95
C GLY A 461 33.91 -15.77 -9.51
N GLY A 462 33.86 -14.45 -9.42
CA GLY A 462 34.96 -13.59 -9.89
C GLY A 462 36.27 -13.77 -9.09
N LYS A 463 36.14 -14.17 -7.82
CA LYS A 463 37.30 -14.50 -6.97
C LYS A 463 37.45 -16.00 -6.79
N TYR A 464 36.40 -16.70 -6.44
CA TYR A 464 36.33 -18.16 -6.33
C TYR A 464 34.91 -18.65 -6.59
N ASP A 465 34.77 -19.82 -7.21
CA ASP A 465 33.43 -20.40 -7.41
C ASP A 465 32.84 -20.90 -6.10
N ILE A 466 33.66 -21.53 -5.27
CA ILE A 466 33.26 -22.04 -3.96
C ILE A 466 34.20 -21.54 -2.87
N GLY A 467 33.62 -20.88 -1.84
CA GLY A 467 34.29 -20.61 -0.57
C GLY A 467 33.79 -21.60 0.48
N THR A 468 34.69 -22.32 1.16
CA THR A 468 34.30 -23.28 2.21
C THR A 468 35.32 -23.38 3.32
N SER A 469 34.84 -23.69 4.54
CA SER A 469 35.66 -23.96 5.73
C SER A 469 35.46 -25.40 6.17
N GLY A 470 36.10 -26.36 5.51
CA GLY A 470 36.17 -27.76 5.95
C GLY A 470 34.93 -28.62 5.62
N LEU A 471 34.03 -28.21 4.72
CA LEU A 471 32.97 -29.03 4.20
C LEU A 471 33.47 -29.95 3.09
N THR A 472 32.96 -31.18 3.04
CA THR A 472 33.32 -32.21 2.06
C THR A 472 32.05 -32.91 1.54
N GLU A 473 32.21 -33.63 0.43
CA GLU A 473 31.20 -34.59 -0.10
C GLU A 473 29.81 -33.95 -0.40
N PHE A 474 29.73 -32.70 -0.89
CA PHE A 474 28.48 -32.01 -1.18
C PHE A 474 28.22 -31.78 -2.68
N LEU A 475 29.22 -31.96 -3.56
CA LEU A 475 29.03 -31.94 -5.02
C LEU A 475 28.64 -33.33 -5.48
N SER A 476 27.46 -33.48 -6.01
CA SER A 476 26.88 -34.74 -6.45
C SER A 476 26.24 -34.58 -7.84
N TYR A 477 25.45 -35.53 -8.25
CA TYR A 477 24.76 -35.55 -9.53
C TYR A 477 23.29 -35.95 -9.33
N ASN A 478 22.46 -35.63 -10.31
CA ASN A 478 21.10 -36.10 -10.38
C ASN A 478 21.11 -37.58 -10.79
N GLU A 479 20.52 -38.47 -9.98
CA GLU A 479 20.57 -39.90 -10.18
C GLU A 479 19.86 -40.36 -11.48
N GLU A 480 18.87 -39.60 -11.96
CA GLU A 480 18.13 -39.93 -13.18
C GLU A 480 18.93 -39.60 -14.45
N THR A 481 19.60 -38.45 -14.45
CA THR A 481 20.33 -37.93 -15.62
C THR A 481 21.82 -38.25 -15.59
N GLY A 482 22.38 -38.51 -14.43
CA GLY A 482 23.81 -38.64 -14.21
C GLY A 482 24.60 -37.33 -14.28
N GLU A 483 23.92 -36.20 -14.51
CA GLU A 483 24.53 -34.86 -14.63
C GLU A 483 24.45 -34.10 -13.30
N GLY A 484 25.45 -33.28 -13.02
CA GLY A 484 25.55 -32.48 -11.80
C GLY A 484 25.88 -31.00 -12.06
N PRO A 485 26.44 -30.29 -11.07
CA PRO A 485 26.75 -28.88 -11.19
C PRO A 485 27.84 -28.59 -12.24
N THR A 486 27.78 -27.40 -12.85
CA THR A 486 28.74 -26.93 -13.85
C THR A 486 29.48 -25.68 -13.39
N PHE A 487 30.72 -25.55 -13.81
CA PHE A 487 31.61 -24.43 -13.50
C PHE A 487 32.24 -23.92 -14.80
N PRO A 488 31.57 -22.96 -15.48
CA PRO A 488 32.05 -22.41 -16.75
C PRO A 488 33.34 -21.62 -16.55
N GLY A 489 34.37 -21.92 -17.38
CA GLY A 489 35.65 -21.27 -17.31
C GLY A 489 36.64 -21.87 -16.28
N GLY A 490 36.15 -22.78 -15.43
CA GLY A 490 36.99 -23.47 -14.44
C GLY A 490 36.26 -23.64 -13.11
N LEU A 491 36.91 -24.41 -12.22
CA LEU A 491 36.45 -24.57 -10.83
C LEU A 491 37.56 -24.11 -9.90
N SER A 492 37.27 -23.23 -9.00
CA SER A 492 38.18 -22.68 -8.00
C SER A 492 37.60 -22.68 -6.61
N ILE A 493 38.38 -23.02 -5.59
CA ILE A 493 37.95 -23.00 -4.20
C ILE A 493 38.84 -22.09 -3.34
N ALA A 494 38.17 -21.38 -2.41
CA ALA A 494 38.84 -20.66 -1.33
C ALA A 494 38.74 -21.46 -0.03
N GLY A 495 39.85 -21.56 0.67
CA GLY A 495 39.89 -22.21 1.99
C GLY A 495 41.23 -22.85 2.24
N THR A 496 41.55 -23.09 3.50
CA THR A 496 42.89 -23.58 3.91
C THR A 496 42.96 -25.10 4.10
N THR A 497 41.85 -25.81 3.99
CA THR A 497 41.75 -27.23 4.42
C THR A 497 41.15 -28.18 3.41
N ASN A 498 40.64 -27.71 2.29
CA ASN A 498 39.96 -28.55 1.30
C ASN A 498 40.68 -28.52 -0.05
N ASN A 499 40.67 -29.62 -0.74
CA ASN A 499 41.00 -29.74 -2.16
C ASN A 499 39.74 -30.07 -2.96
N LEU A 500 39.80 -29.97 -4.27
CA LEU A 500 38.64 -30.18 -5.14
C LEU A 500 38.08 -31.60 -4.99
N ASN A 501 38.95 -32.62 -4.88
CA ASN A 501 38.51 -34.02 -4.77
C ASN A 501 37.67 -34.25 -3.49
N ALA A 502 37.95 -33.53 -2.40
CA ALA A 502 37.22 -33.65 -1.15
C ALA A 502 35.76 -33.11 -1.23
N LEU A 503 35.42 -32.32 -2.24
CA LEU A 503 34.07 -31.78 -2.42
C LEU A 503 33.10 -32.78 -3.06
N LEU A 504 33.63 -33.80 -3.77
CA LEU A 504 32.82 -34.78 -4.47
C LEU A 504 32.16 -35.77 -3.50
N ALA A 505 30.86 -35.98 -3.70
CA ALA A 505 30.17 -37.10 -3.08
C ALA A 505 30.64 -38.43 -3.67
N THR A 506 30.39 -39.53 -2.95
CA THR A 506 30.74 -40.89 -3.42
C THR A 506 30.06 -41.19 -4.76
N GLY A 507 30.84 -41.67 -5.73
CA GLY A 507 30.37 -42.01 -7.08
C GLY A 507 30.25 -40.81 -8.04
N ALA A 508 30.68 -39.63 -7.62
CA ALA A 508 30.80 -38.45 -8.48
C ALA A 508 32.23 -38.22 -8.95
N ALA A 509 32.40 -37.68 -10.15
CA ALA A 509 33.68 -37.30 -10.72
C ALA A 509 33.57 -35.98 -11.51
N TYR A 510 34.71 -35.32 -11.71
CA TYR A 510 34.82 -34.13 -12.56
C TYR A 510 35.07 -34.52 -14.02
N TYR A 511 34.48 -33.79 -14.94
CA TYR A 511 34.61 -33.99 -16.38
C TYR A 511 34.91 -32.64 -17.06
N ASP A 512 35.71 -32.66 -18.13
CA ASP A 512 35.94 -31.52 -19.00
C ASP A 512 34.74 -31.27 -19.98
N ALA A 513 34.82 -30.19 -20.75
CA ALA A 513 33.82 -29.85 -21.77
C ALA A 513 33.67 -30.92 -22.89
N ASN A 514 34.64 -31.80 -23.05
CA ASN A 514 34.63 -32.89 -24.03
C ASN A 514 34.07 -34.19 -23.45
N GLY A 515 33.72 -34.19 -22.15
CA GLY A 515 33.23 -35.35 -21.45
C GLY A 515 34.31 -36.33 -20.99
N ASN A 516 35.58 -35.90 -20.93
CA ASN A 516 36.67 -36.71 -20.38
C ASN A 516 36.72 -36.51 -18.86
N GLN A 517 36.83 -37.62 -18.11
CA GLN A 517 37.04 -37.55 -16.66
C GLN A 517 38.36 -36.89 -16.32
N LEU A 518 38.34 -35.95 -15.41
CA LEU A 518 39.52 -35.19 -14.96
C LEU A 518 40.17 -35.87 -13.74
N ALA A 519 41.42 -36.19 -13.84
CA ALA A 519 42.25 -36.68 -12.73
C ALA A 519 42.95 -35.49 -12.09
N LEU A 520 42.43 -34.97 -10.99
CA LEU A 520 43.01 -33.82 -10.28
C LEU A 520 44.05 -34.30 -9.26
N GLU A 521 45.10 -33.49 -9.04
CA GLU A 521 46.06 -33.71 -7.97
C GLU A 521 45.35 -33.68 -6.60
N ASN A 522 45.92 -34.39 -5.63
CA ASN A 522 45.29 -34.55 -4.31
C ASN A 522 45.18 -33.24 -3.52
N ASP A 523 45.91 -32.21 -3.86
CA ASP A 523 45.92 -30.89 -3.25
C ASP A 523 45.38 -29.79 -4.19
N ALA A 524 44.79 -30.18 -5.33
CA ALA A 524 44.26 -29.24 -6.30
C ALA A 524 43.17 -28.34 -5.70
N THR A 525 43.34 -27.03 -5.84
CA THR A 525 42.33 -26.01 -5.44
C THR A 525 41.76 -25.28 -6.63
N THR A 526 42.27 -25.54 -7.83
CA THR A 526 41.79 -24.98 -9.10
C THR A 526 41.79 -26.03 -10.19
N CYS A 527 40.89 -25.92 -11.15
CA CYS A 527 40.87 -26.68 -12.38
C CYS A 527 40.44 -25.72 -13.50
N GLU A 528 41.26 -25.62 -14.56
CA GLU A 528 41.02 -24.72 -15.68
C GLU A 528 40.11 -25.35 -16.74
N GLY A 529 39.41 -24.49 -17.48
CA GLY A 529 38.42 -24.89 -18.50
C GLY A 529 37.08 -25.29 -17.89
N ASP A 530 36.06 -25.48 -18.71
CA ASP A 530 34.73 -25.82 -18.24
C ASP A 530 34.77 -27.18 -17.50
N VAL A 531 34.21 -27.20 -16.28
CA VAL A 531 34.16 -28.38 -15.43
C VAL A 531 32.70 -28.73 -15.16
N THR A 532 32.34 -30.01 -15.26
CA THR A 532 31.03 -30.55 -14.86
C THR A 532 31.23 -31.71 -13.89
N VAL A 533 30.44 -31.77 -12.85
CA VAL A 533 30.33 -32.95 -11.98
C VAL A 533 29.34 -33.93 -12.61
N LYS A 534 29.72 -35.19 -12.71
CA LYS A 534 28.83 -36.25 -13.22
C LYS A 534 28.99 -37.52 -12.41
N LYS A 535 28.04 -38.47 -12.63
CA LYS A 535 28.19 -39.81 -12.16
C LYS A 535 29.47 -40.40 -12.72
N GLU A 536 30.30 -41.00 -11.84
CA GLU A 536 31.52 -41.70 -12.24
C GLU A 536 31.15 -42.89 -13.15
N ASN A 537 31.81 -42.96 -14.30
CA ASN A 537 31.67 -44.10 -15.19
C ASN A 537 32.36 -45.32 -14.56
N GLU A 538 31.67 -46.45 -14.46
CA GLU A 538 32.20 -47.73 -14.00
C GLU A 538 33.25 -48.29 -14.95
#